data_9ed0583adf743520b2ed84f72ad898a6
#
_entry.id   9ed0583adf743520b2ed84f72ad898a6
#
_cell.length_a   1.000
_cell.length_b   1.000
_cell.length_c   1.000
_cell.angle_alpha   90.00
_cell.angle_beta   90.00
_cell.angle_gamma   90.00
#
_symmetry.space_group_name_H-M   'P 1'
#
loop_
_entity.id
_entity.type
_entity.pdbx_description
1 polymer ?
#
loop_
_entity_poly.entity_id
_entity_poly.type
_entity_poly.pdbx_seq_one_letter_code
_entity_poly.pdbx_strand_id
1 'polypeptide(L)'
;FYGKVGTEKTKSQGGIFMHMADALVTPAVAGTMYAFSAAVVAYSIRKVRLLALGCNVWNMAFYGCFIGTLIWHAINKKGFSKRRIAAASVLGCILTLQMGAFSVTLETLASGITELPFGVFVATMQPIHLAIGAVEGLITAAVLVFIYEARSELLYGSDVTQAETGKLSFKRTLVVLALAAVVIGGGLSLMASEYPDGLEWSMEQVAGTAELEADGDAYETAAAVQDTTAILPDYAFQSSDTAAGTVVSGIVGSVIVVAVCVGACYAFRFFRRKQAA
;
A
#
# COMPACT_ATOMS: atom_id res chain seq x y z
N PHE A 1 -2.63 34.35 -8.89
CA PHE A 1 -3.84 35.06 -8.46
C PHE A 1 -4.45 34.27 -7.30
N TYR A 2 -4.03 34.59 -6.08
CA TYR A 2 -4.74 34.15 -4.87
C TYR A 2 -5.44 35.34 -4.26
N GLY A 3 -6.76 35.41 -4.46
CA GLY A 3 -7.60 36.41 -3.83
C GLY A 3 -7.69 36.15 -2.32
N LYS A 4 -7.54 37.19 -1.53
CA LYS A 4 -7.81 37.26 -0.09
C LYS A 4 -9.22 36.73 0.17
N VAL A 5 -9.35 35.66 0.94
CA VAL A 5 -10.61 35.30 1.59
C VAL A 5 -10.48 35.71 3.04
N GLY A 6 -11.38 36.61 3.44
CA GLY A 6 -11.42 37.21 4.74
C GLY A 6 -11.69 36.21 5.85
N THR A 7 -11.08 36.47 6.97
CA THR A 7 -11.32 35.81 8.26
C THR A 7 -12.71 36.16 8.77
N GLU A 8 -13.70 35.31 8.56
CA GLU A 8 -14.89 35.26 9.39
C GLU A 8 -14.88 34.01 10.23
N LYS A 9 -14.71 34.23 11.55
CA LYS A 9 -14.87 33.23 12.58
C LYS A 9 -16.37 32.89 12.70
N THR A 10 -16.85 31.97 11.90
CA THR A 10 -18.10 31.28 12.18
C THR A 10 -17.76 29.92 12.81
N LYS A 11 -17.88 29.84 14.12
CA LYS A 11 -17.95 28.61 14.88
C LYS A 11 -19.23 27.85 14.47
N SER A 12 -19.14 27.04 13.44
CA SER A 12 -20.16 26.04 13.12
C SER A 12 -19.64 24.68 13.56
N GLN A 13 -20.41 24.01 14.42
CA GLN A 13 -20.12 22.62 14.82
C GLN A 13 -20.06 21.63 13.65
N GLY A 14 -20.51 22.04 12.46
CA GLY A 14 -20.36 21.28 11.21
C GLY A 14 -18.94 21.31 10.64
N GLY A 15 -18.12 22.30 10.96
CA GLY A 15 -16.76 22.44 10.42
C GLY A 15 -15.80 21.31 10.84
N ILE A 16 -15.92 20.84 12.09
CA ILE A 16 -15.05 19.76 12.61
C ILE A 16 -15.35 18.44 11.89
N PHE A 17 -16.62 18.11 11.64
CA PHE A 17 -17.02 16.90 10.93
C PHE A 17 -16.61 16.93 9.45
N MET A 18 -16.74 18.09 8.79
CA MET A 18 -16.27 18.24 7.40
C MET A 18 -14.75 18.16 7.30
N HIS A 19 -14.00 18.78 8.21
CA HIS A 19 -12.55 18.65 8.24
C HIS A 19 -12.08 17.23 8.57
N MET A 20 -12.78 16.51 9.43
CA MET A 20 -12.51 15.09 9.68
C MET A 20 -12.86 14.23 8.47
N ALA A 21 -13.95 14.50 7.79
CA ALA A 21 -14.33 13.79 6.56
C ALA A 21 -13.33 14.05 5.44
N ASP A 22 -12.93 15.29 5.19
CA ASP A 22 -11.90 15.63 4.21
C ASP A 22 -10.53 15.05 4.57
N ALA A 23 -10.17 15.03 5.86
CA ALA A 23 -8.93 14.45 6.34
C ALA A 23 -8.89 12.92 6.22
N LEU A 24 -10.02 12.24 6.25
CA LEU A 24 -10.11 10.78 6.11
C LEU A 24 -10.38 10.35 4.66
N VAL A 25 -11.21 11.09 3.93
CA VAL A 25 -11.63 10.71 2.57
C VAL A 25 -10.49 10.84 1.57
N THR A 26 -9.68 11.90 1.65
CA THR A 26 -8.59 12.10 0.68
C THR A 26 -7.49 11.04 0.76
N PRO A 27 -6.96 10.69 1.95
CA PRO A 27 -6.01 9.59 2.09
C PRO A 27 -6.63 8.23 1.82
N ALA A 28 -7.89 8.02 2.22
CA ALA A 28 -8.60 6.78 1.97
C ALA A 28 -8.79 6.54 0.46
N VAL A 29 -9.16 7.58 -0.29
CA VAL A 29 -9.27 7.49 -1.75
C VAL A 29 -7.91 7.26 -2.39
N ALA A 30 -6.88 8.00 -2.01
CA ALA A 30 -5.53 7.83 -2.54
C ALA A 30 -4.97 6.44 -2.23
N GLY A 31 -5.15 5.96 -0.99
CA GLY A 31 -4.72 4.64 -0.57
C GLY A 31 -5.50 3.51 -1.24
N THR A 32 -6.82 3.66 -1.38
CA THR A 32 -7.65 2.69 -2.12
C THR A 32 -7.21 2.59 -3.59
N MET A 33 -6.87 3.71 -4.22
CA MET A 33 -6.37 3.73 -5.59
C MET A 33 -4.99 3.11 -5.71
N TYR A 34 -4.10 3.38 -4.76
CA TYR A 34 -2.80 2.72 -4.70
C TYR A 34 -2.95 1.20 -4.54
N ALA A 35 -3.79 0.77 -3.61
CA ALA A 35 -4.05 -0.64 -3.37
C ALA A 35 -4.71 -1.33 -4.56
N PHE A 36 -5.66 -0.67 -5.22
CA PHE A 36 -6.26 -1.18 -6.45
C PHE A 36 -5.21 -1.31 -7.55
N SER A 37 -4.33 -0.31 -7.71
CA SER A 37 -3.23 -0.37 -8.67
C SER A 37 -2.26 -1.51 -8.36
N ALA A 38 -1.88 -1.67 -7.10
CA ALA A 38 -1.01 -2.76 -6.65
C ALA A 38 -1.67 -4.13 -6.87
N ALA A 39 -2.97 -4.24 -6.61
CA ALA A 39 -3.73 -5.46 -6.88
C ALA A 39 -3.82 -5.79 -8.37
N VAL A 40 -4.02 -4.79 -9.24
CA VAL A 40 -4.00 -4.98 -10.71
C VAL A 40 -2.61 -5.44 -11.17
N VAL A 41 -1.55 -4.85 -10.63
CA VAL A 41 -0.17 -5.27 -10.94
C VAL A 41 0.07 -6.70 -10.45
N ALA A 42 -0.30 -7.01 -9.21
CA ALA A 42 -0.15 -8.35 -8.65
C ALA A 42 -0.93 -9.39 -9.49
N TYR A 43 -2.17 -9.08 -9.89
CA TYR A 43 -2.95 -9.93 -10.77
C TYR A 43 -2.27 -10.17 -12.13
N SER A 44 -1.69 -9.11 -12.73
CA SER A 44 -1.09 -9.18 -14.08
C SER A 44 0.30 -9.83 -14.09
N ILE A 45 1.02 -9.81 -12.96
CA ILE A 45 2.42 -10.20 -12.84
C ILE A 45 2.57 -11.48 -12.01
N ARG A 46 1.74 -11.64 -10.99
CA ARG A 46 1.77 -12.78 -10.06
C ARG A 46 0.49 -13.61 -10.22
N LYS A 47 0.56 -14.92 -9.99
CA LYS A 47 -0.64 -15.80 -9.91
C LYS A 47 -1.45 -15.50 -8.64
N VAL A 48 -1.90 -14.25 -8.47
CA VAL A 48 -2.86 -13.92 -7.41
C VAL A 48 -4.24 -14.34 -7.88
N ARG A 49 -4.86 -15.26 -7.17
CA ARG A 49 -6.20 -15.73 -7.52
C ARG A 49 -7.18 -14.55 -7.55
N LEU A 50 -7.87 -14.37 -8.65
CA LEU A 50 -8.84 -13.28 -8.86
C LEU A 50 -9.86 -13.20 -7.72
N LEU A 51 -10.28 -14.34 -7.18
CA LEU A 51 -11.23 -14.44 -6.07
C LEU A 51 -10.66 -13.94 -4.74
N ALA A 52 -9.33 -13.91 -4.57
CA ALA A 52 -8.69 -13.37 -3.37
C ALA A 52 -8.56 -11.83 -3.40
N LEU A 53 -8.89 -11.18 -4.52
CA LEU A 53 -8.71 -9.73 -4.68
C LEU A 53 -9.44 -8.93 -3.61
N GLY A 54 -10.67 -9.31 -3.27
CA GLY A 54 -11.46 -8.66 -2.22
C GLY A 54 -10.81 -8.74 -0.84
N CYS A 55 -10.35 -9.93 -0.46
CA CYS A 55 -9.63 -10.16 0.80
C CYS A 55 -8.33 -9.36 0.84
N ASN A 56 -7.56 -9.34 -0.26
CA ASN A 56 -6.31 -8.58 -0.35
C ASN A 56 -6.55 -7.06 -0.20
N VAL A 57 -7.59 -6.52 -0.84
CA VAL A 57 -7.97 -5.11 -0.67
C VAL A 57 -8.34 -4.81 0.78
N TRP A 58 -9.12 -5.69 1.41
CA TRP A 58 -9.50 -5.53 2.82
C TRP A 58 -8.30 -5.63 3.75
N ASN A 59 -7.53 -6.69 3.65
CA ASN A 59 -6.45 -7.00 4.59
C ASN A 59 -5.21 -6.09 4.43
N MET A 60 -4.91 -5.63 3.23
CA MET A 60 -3.72 -4.82 2.96
C MET A 60 -4.06 -3.34 2.81
N ALA A 61 -5.09 -3.00 2.02
CA ALA A 61 -5.37 -1.62 1.69
C ALA A 61 -6.18 -0.89 2.76
N PHE A 62 -7.25 -1.51 3.25
CA PHE A 62 -8.16 -0.87 4.21
C PHE A 62 -7.42 -0.45 5.48
N TYR A 63 -6.72 -1.37 6.12
CA TYR A 63 -6.00 -1.07 7.35
C TYR A 63 -4.88 -0.05 7.11
N GLY A 64 -4.12 -0.19 6.04
CA GLY A 64 -3.07 0.76 5.67
C GLY A 64 -3.60 2.17 5.49
N CYS A 65 -4.69 2.31 4.74
CA CYS A 65 -5.26 3.62 4.41
C CYS A 65 -5.96 4.29 5.59
N PHE A 66 -6.80 3.56 6.32
CA PHE A 66 -7.60 4.14 7.39
C PHE A 66 -6.82 4.18 8.71
N ILE A 67 -6.35 3.05 9.19
CA ILE A 67 -5.67 2.97 10.49
C ILE A 67 -4.29 3.60 10.43
N GLY A 68 -3.53 3.36 9.35
CA GLY A 68 -2.24 4.01 9.12
C GLY A 68 -2.35 5.54 9.13
N THR A 69 -3.35 6.10 8.46
CA THR A 69 -3.62 7.54 8.45
C THR A 69 -3.99 8.08 9.83
N LEU A 70 -4.82 7.35 10.59
CA LEU A 70 -5.16 7.74 11.96
C LEU A 70 -3.93 7.79 12.86
N ILE A 71 -3.06 6.78 12.78
CA ILE A 71 -1.80 6.73 13.53
C ILE A 71 -0.88 7.89 13.12
N TRP A 72 -0.74 8.10 11.81
CA TRP A 72 0.04 9.21 11.26
C TRP A 72 -0.44 10.56 11.80
N HIS A 73 -1.73 10.81 11.74
CA HIS A 73 -2.33 12.05 12.23
C HIS A 73 -2.18 12.20 13.76
N ALA A 74 -2.43 11.12 14.52
CA ALA A 74 -2.34 11.15 15.98
C ALA A 74 -0.94 11.51 16.48
N ILE A 75 0.11 10.96 15.82
CA ILE A 75 1.50 11.20 16.22
C ILE A 75 1.99 12.55 15.74
N ASN A 76 1.60 12.98 14.54
CA ASN A 76 2.09 14.21 13.93
C ASN A 76 1.22 15.45 14.19
N LYS A 77 0.11 15.33 14.94
CA LYS A 77 -0.82 16.45 15.25
C LYS A 77 -0.17 17.69 15.89
N LYS A 78 0.97 17.53 16.55
CA LYS A 78 1.76 18.64 17.15
C LYS A 78 2.88 19.17 16.23
N GLY A 79 2.82 18.84 14.93
CA GLY A 79 3.83 19.19 13.93
C GLY A 79 4.77 18.03 13.60
N PHE A 80 5.49 18.17 12.50
CA PHE A 80 6.42 17.17 11.99
C PHE A 80 7.78 17.26 12.67
N SER A 81 8.40 16.09 12.88
CA SER A 81 9.82 15.96 13.19
C SER A 81 10.28 14.57 12.71
N LYS A 82 11.56 14.40 12.44
CA LYS A 82 12.12 13.10 12.01
C LYS A 82 11.72 11.95 12.94
N ARG A 83 11.78 12.18 14.26
CA ARG A 83 11.41 11.17 15.26
C ARG A 83 9.92 10.81 15.22
N ARG A 84 9.04 11.80 15.06
CA ARG A 84 7.59 11.55 14.96
C ARG A 84 7.24 10.87 13.66
N ILE A 85 7.83 11.29 12.54
CA ILE A 85 7.66 10.65 11.24
C ILE A 85 8.10 9.19 11.33
N ALA A 86 9.30 8.92 11.85
CA ALA A 86 9.79 7.55 12.02
C ALA A 86 8.88 6.72 12.94
N ALA A 87 8.47 7.25 14.08
CA ALA A 87 7.56 6.57 14.99
C ALA A 87 6.21 6.28 14.35
N ALA A 88 5.63 7.25 13.63
CA ALA A 88 4.36 7.09 12.94
C ALA A 88 4.44 6.03 11.83
N SER A 89 5.55 6.01 11.08
CA SER A 89 5.79 5.01 10.03
C SER A 89 5.93 3.61 10.61
N VAL A 90 6.80 3.43 11.60
CA VAL A 90 7.05 2.11 12.19
C VAL A 90 5.81 1.57 12.90
N LEU A 91 5.17 2.37 13.76
CA LEU A 91 3.95 1.94 14.46
C LEU A 91 2.79 1.75 13.48
N GLY A 92 2.68 2.62 12.47
CA GLY A 92 1.66 2.49 11.44
C GLY A 92 1.80 1.17 10.68
N CYS A 93 2.97 0.86 10.13
CA CYS A 93 3.21 -0.37 9.39
C CYS A 93 3.00 -1.62 10.28
N ILE A 94 3.55 -1.64 11.49
CA ILE A 94 3.37 -2.77 12.41
C ILE A 94 1.89 -3.00 12.70
N LEU A 95 1.16 -1.98 13.13
CA LEU A 95 -0.23 -2.15 13.56
C LEU A 95 -1.14 -2.52 12.38
N THR A 96 -0.98 -1.88 11.24
CA THR A 96 -1.83 -2.16 10.07
C THR A 96 -1.56 -3.55 9.50
N LEU A 97 -0.30 -3.98 9.47
CA LEU A 97 0.06 -5.31 9.01
C LEU A 97 -0.42 -6.41 9.99
N GLN A 98 -0.30 -6.18 11.30
CA GLN A 98 -0.84 -7.09 12.32
C GLN A 98 -2.35 -7.23 12.22
N MET A 99 -3.07 -6.14 11.98
CA MET A 99 -4.53 -6.17 11.80
C MET A 99 -4.91 -6.92 10.52
N GLY A 100 -4.19 -6.69 9.42
CA GLY A 100 -4.40 -7.41 8.16
C GLY A 100 -4.15 -8.91 8.32
N ALA A 101 -3.02 -9.29 8.89
CA ALA A 101 -2.67 -10.70 9.16
C ALA A 101 -3.71 -11.38 10.07
N PHE A 102 -4.18 -10.69 11.11
CA PHE A 102 -5.23 -11.21 11.98
C PHE A 102 -6.57 -11.36 11.24
N SER A 103 -6.90 -10.41 10.36
CA SER A 103 -8.10 -10.49 9.53
C SER A 103 -8.11 -11.72 8.63
N VAL A 104 -6.97 -12.06 8.01
CA VAL A 104 -6.83 -13.29 7.21
C VAL A 104 -7.15 -14.53 8.05
N THR A 105 -6.65 -14.60 9.29
CA THR A 105 -6.96 -15.74 10.16
C THR A 105 -8.44 -15.82 10.55
N LEU A 106 -9.11 -14.68 10.71
CA LEU A 106 -10.56 -14.62 10.95
C LEU A 106 -11.37 -15.01 9.71
N GLU A 107 -10.96 -14.57 8.53
CA GLU A 107 -11.58 -14.94 7.25
C GLU A 107 -11.46 -16.43 7.01
N THR A 108 -10.29 -17.01 7.28
CA THR A 108 -10.05 -18.46 7.22
C THR A 108 -10.94 -19.22 8.20
N LEU A 109 -11.05 -18.76 9.44
CA LEU A 109 -11.97 -19.34 10.43
C LEU A 109 -13.43 -19.29 9.95
N ALA A 110 -13.85 -18.15 9.40
CA ALA A 110 -15.21 -17.94 8.92
C ALA A 110 -15.53 -18.75 7.66
N SER A 111 -14.52 -19.09 6.84
CA SER A 111 -14.67 -19.92 5.65
C SER A 111 -14.80 -21.42 5.96
N GLY A 112 -14.51 -21.83 7.19
CA GLY A 112 -14.61 -23.23 7.61
C GLY A 112 -13.43 -24.11 7.15
N ILE A 113 -12.32 -23.52 6.73
CA ILE A 113 -11.09 -24.24 6.38
C ILE A 113 -10.53 -24.90 7.64
N THR A 114 -10.43 -26.23 7.64
CA THR A 114 -10.00 -27.03 8.79
C THR A 114 -8.50 -27.31 8.82
N GLU A 115 -7.84 -27.23 7.68
CA GLU A 115 -6.40 -27.43 7.49
C GLU A 115 -5.57 -26.36 8.20
N LEU A 116 -6.18 -25.19 8.48
CA LEU A 116 -5.58 -24.07 9.18
C LEU A 116 -6.29 -23.78 10.50
N PRO A 117 -6.06 -24.57 11.57
CA PRO A 117 -6.68 -24.36 12.87
C PRO A 117 -6.37 -22.97 13.41
N PHE A 118 -7.41 -22.20 13.75
CA PHE A 118 -7.31 -20.78 14.08
C PHE A 118 -6.20 -20.44 15.08
N GLY A 119 -6.10 -21.14 16.20
CA GLY A 119 -5.10 -20.82 17.23
C GLY A 119 -3.66 -21.02 16.76
N VAL A 120 -3.41 -22.08 16.00
CA VAL A 120 -2.08 -22.37 15.44
C VAL A 120 -1.75 -21.40 14.33
N PHE A 121 -2.71 -21.12 13.47
CA PHE A 121 -2.51 -20.18 12.35
C PHE A 121 -2.25 -18.74 12.85
N VAL A 122 -2.97 -18.27 13.87
CA VAL A 122 -2.66 -16.98 14.52
C VAL A 122 -1.26 -16.98 15.12
N ALA A 123 -0.86 -18.08 15.79
CA ALA A 123 0.45 -18.16 16.44
C ALA A 123 1.63 -18.13 15.45
N THR A 124 1.43 -18.54 14.21
CA THR A 124 2.44 -18.44 13.14
C THR A 124 2.35 -17.11 12.40
N MET A 125 1.15 -16.66 12.05
CA MET A 125 0.92 -15.43 11.28
C MET A 125 1.38 -14.15 12.00
N GLN A 126 1.07 -14.01 13.29
CA GLN A 126 1.32 -12.76 13.99
C GLN A 126 2.81 -12.47 14.19
N PRO A 127 3.67 -13.40 14.63
CA PRO A 127 5.10 -13.11 14.81
C PRO A 127 5.82 -12.76 13.52
N ILE A 128 5.55 -13.47 12.42
CA ILE A 128 6.21 -13.21 11.15
C ILE A 128 5.80 -11.84 10.59
N HIS A 129 4.50 -11.51 10.66
CA HIS A 129 4.01 -10.22 10.20
C HIS A 129 4.43 -9.06 11.11
N LEU A 130 4.74 -9.31 12.39
CA LEU A 130 5.37 -8.32 13.27
C LEU A 130 6.77 -7.97 12.76
N ALA A 131 7.56 -8.97 12.41
CA ALA A 131 8.93 -8.77 11.88
C ALA A 131 8.87 -8.03 10.53
N ILE A 132 8.01 -8.45 9.62
CA ILE A 132 7.80 -7.79 8.31
C ILE A 132 7.38 -6.33 8.52
N GLY A 133 6.37 -6.08 9.36
CA GLY A 133 5.88 -4.72 9.64
C GLY A 133 6.94 -3.80 10.26
N ALA A 134 7.86 -4.34 11.05
CA ALA A 134 8.98 -3.56 11.59
C ALA A 134 9.94 -3.15 10.46
N VAL A 135 10.30 -4.06 9.56
CA VAL A 135 11.18 -3.77 8.41
C VAL A 135 10.53 -2.78 7.44
N GLU A 136 9.28 -3.02 7.06
CA GLU A 136 8.52 -2.10 6.20
C GLU A 136 8.39 -0.71 6.83
N GLY A 137 8.15 -0.66 8.14
CA GLY A 137 8.07 0.58 8.88
C GLY A 137 9.39 1.37 8.87
N LEU A 138 10.52 0.69 8.96
CA LEU A 138 11.84 1.33 8.87
C LEU A 138 12.12 1.87 7.46
N ILE A 139 11.77 1.11 6.41
CA ILE A 139 11.90 1.56 5.02
C ILE A 139 11.00 2.76 4.76
N THR A 140 9.75 2.69 5.19
CA THR A 140 8.78 3.79 5.09
C THR A 140 9.27 5.03 5.84
N ALA A 141 9.81 4.85 7.03
CA ALA A 141 10.39 5.94 7.82
C ALA A 141 11.55 6.62 7.09
N ALA A 142 12.46 5.84 6.47
CA ALA A 142 13.58 6.37 5.71
C ALA A 142 13.11 7.24 4.54
N VAL A 143 12.13 6.75 3.76
CA VAL A 143 11.57 7.48 2.62
C VAL A 143 10.84 8.76 3.06
N LEU A 144 10.00 8.67 4.10
CA LEU A 144 9.22 9.83 4.57
C LEU A 144 10.09 10.87 5.27
N VAL A 145 11.15 10.47 6.00
CA VAL A 145 12.14 11.39 6.55
C VAL A 145 12.93 12.07 5.44
N PHE A 146 13.31 11.36 4.38
CA PHE A 146 13.93 11.97 3.22
C PHE A 146 13.00 13.00 2.57
N ILE A 147 11.72 12.69 2.37
CA ILE A 147 10.73 13.63 1.82
C ILE A 147 10.58 14.84 2.74
N TYR A 148 10.54 14.63 4.04
CA TYR A 148 10.47 15.72 5.03
C TYR A 148 11.65 16.69 4.93
N GLU A 149 12.87 16.18 4.73
CA GLU A 149 14.05 17.02 4.57
C GLU A 149 14.15 17.68 3.19
N ALA A 150 13.71 16.97 2.15
CA ALA A 150 13.77 17.46 0.78
C ALA A 150 12.64 18.44 0.47
N ARG A 151 11.41 18.11 0.85
CA ARG A 151 10.17 18.81 0.48
C ARG A 151 9.06 18.50 1.50
N SER A 152 9.12 19.15 2.68
CA SER A 152 8.18 18.89 3.78
C SER A 152 6.71 19.14 3.43
N GLU A 153 6.45 20.04 2.47
CA GLU A 153 5.11 20.36 1.97
C GLU A 153 4.44 19.22 1.20
N LEU A 154 5.18 18.18 0.83
CA LEU A 154 4.61 16.99 0.19
C LEU A 154 4.02 16.01 1.20
N LEU A 155 4.34 16.16 2.49
CA LEU A 155 3.79 15.29 3.52
C LEU A 155 2.33 15.63 3.80
N TYR A 156 1.51 14.59 3.92
CA TYR A 156 0.11 14.75 4.26
C TYR A 156 -0.07 15.42 5.63
N GLY A 157 -0.86 16.48 5.67
CA GLY A 157 -1.11 17.27 6.88
C GLY A 157 -0.04 18.31 7.20
N SER A 158 0.89 18.58 6.27
CA SER A 158 1.82 19.70 6.41
C SER A 158 1.12 21.03 6.19
N ASP A 159 1.38 22.01 7.07
CA ASP A 159 0.97 23.40 6.86
C ASP A 159 1.87 24.03 5.80
N VAL A 160 1.30 24.26 4.60
CA VAL A 160 2.03 24.84 3.45
C VAL A 160 2.56 26.25 3.78
N THR A 161 1.96 26.94 4.76
CA THR A 161 2.36 28.26 5.20
C THR A 161 3.57 28.26 6.14
N GLN A 162 3.89 27.12 6.77
CA GLN A 162 5.03 26.96 7.68
C GLN A 162 6.13 26.05 7.11
N ALA A 163 5.93 25.52 5.91
CA ALA A 163 6.94 24.69 5.27
C ALA A 163 8.18 25.55 4.99
N GLU A 164 9.26 25.29 5.70
CA GLU A 164 10.57 25.78 5.31
C GLU A 164 10.82 25.37 3.86
N THR A 165 11.36 26.29 3.04
CA THR A 165 11.70 26.00 1.66
C THR A 165 12.58 24.75 1.60
N GLY A 166 12.06 23.67 1.03
CA GLY A 166 12.73 22.38 0.99
C GLY A 166 14.14 22.49 0.38
N LYS A 167 15.07 21.69 0.88
CA LYS A 167 16.48 21.67 0.45
C LYS A 167 16.65 21.30 -1.03
N LEU A 168 15.68 20.63 -1.62
CA LEU A 168 15.72 20.17 -3.01
C LEU A 168 14.57 20.77 -3.83
N SER A 169 14.82 21.03 -5.11
CA SER A 169 13.73 21.38 -6.03
C SER A 169 12.82 20.18 -6.29
N PHE A 170 11.54 20.42 -6.58
CA PHE A 170 10.57 19.35 -6.88
C PHE A 170 11.07 18.36 -7.94
N LYS A 171 11.67 18.87 -9.02
CA LYS A 171 12.25 18.02 -10.08
C LYS A 171 13.38 17.11 -9.54
N ARG A 172 14.28 17.66 -8.71
CA ARG A 172 15.38 16.87 -8.12
C ARG A 172 14.84 15.79 -7.17
N THR A 173 13.85 16.13 -6.34
CA THR A 173 13.20 15.15 -5.46
C THR A 173 12.59 14.00 -6.25
N LEU A 174 11.84 14.31 -7.33
CA LEU A 174 11.27 13.27 -8.20
C LEU A 174 12.34 12.42 -8.89
N VAL A 175 13.42 13.04 -9.36
CA VAL A 175 14.53 12.29 -9.99
C VAL A 175 15.18 11.33 -8.99
N VAL A 176 15.44 11.78 -7.76
CA VAL A 176 16.02 10.90 -6.72
C VAL A 176 15.09 9.74 -6.39
N LEU A 177 13.79 10.00 -6.23
CA LEU A 177 12.81 8.94 -5.96
C LEU A 177 12.67 7.98 -7.16
N ALA A 178 12.67 8.51 -8.38
CA ALA A 178 12.62 7.67 -9.59
C ALA A 178 13.87 6.80 -9.74
N LEU A 179 15.06 7.36 -9.49
CA LEU A 179 16.31 6.59 -9.49
C LEU A 179 16.32 5.51 -8.41
N ALA A 180 15.86 5.84 -7.20
CA ALA A 180 15.71 4.86 -6.12
C ALA A 180 14.75 3.72 -6.53
N ALA A 181 13.61 4.05 -7.12
CA ALA A 181 12.65 3.05 -7.61
C ALA A 181 13.25 2.14 -8.70
N VAL A 182 14.03 2.71 -9.64
CA VAL A 182 14.72 1.93 -10.68
C VAL A 182 15.80 1.02 -10.08
N VAL A 183 16.59 1.52 -9.13
CA VAL A 183 17.62 0.72 -8.46
C VAL A 183 17.00 -0.41 -7.64
N ILE A 184 15.91 -0.14 -6.92
CA ILE A 184 15.21 -1.15 -6.12
C ILE A 184 14.50 -2.15 -7.05
N GLY A 185 13.67 -1.67 -7.97
CA GLY A 185 12.88 -2.53 -8.86
C GLY A 185 13.70 -3.25 -9.95
N GLY A 186 14.79 -2.64 -10.41
CA GLY A 186 15.63 -3.22 -11.48
C GLY A 186 16.87 -3.94 -10.97
N GLY A 187 17.39 -3.57 -9.79
CA GLY A 187 18.65 -4.12 -9.26
C GLY A 187 18.46 -4.98 -8.02
N LEU A 188 17.93 -4.39 -6.94
CA LEU A 188 17.73 -5.12 -5.69
C LEU A 188 16.66 -6.21 -5.79
N SER A 189 15.71 -6.08 -6.71
CA SER A 189 14.71 -7.12 -7.00
C SER A 189 15.34 -8.45 -7.42
N LEU A 190 16.53 -8.43 -8.02
CA LEU A 190 17.27 -9.66 -8.38
C LEU A 190 17.82 -10.41 -7.16
N MET A 191 17.86 -9.76 -6.00
CA MET A 191 18.23 -10.34 -4.72
C MET A 191 16.99 -10.73 -3.89
N ALA A 192 15.80 -10.64 -4.48
CA ALA A 192 14.56 -11.04 -3.82
C ALA A 192 14.64 -12.54 -3.45
N SER A 193 14.13 -12.86 -2.29
CA SER A 193 14.07 -14.24 -1.80
C SER A 193 13.11 -15.07 -2.65
N GLU A 194 13.50 -16.29 -2.98
CA GLU A 194 12.63 -17.31 -3.57
C GLU A 194 11.79 -18.05 -2.50
N TYR A 195 12.02 -17.74 -1.22
CA TYR A 195 11.24 -18.30 -0.13
C TYR A 195 9.83 -17.71 -0.09
N PRO A 196 8.85 -18.50 0.41
CA PRO A 196 7.46 -18.08 0.52
C PRO A 196 7.32 -16.79 1.35
N ASP A 197 6.29 -16.00 1.07
CA ASP A 197 5.95 -14.82 1.86
C ASP A 197 5.42 -15.19 3.26
N GLY A 198 5.08 -14.20 4.08
CA GLY A 198 4.66 -14.45 5.46
C GLY A 198 3.35 -15.24 5.59
N LEU A 199 2.43 -15.13 4.63
CA LEU A 199 1.20 -15.91 4.59
C LEU A 199 1.49 -17.35 4.13
N GLU A 200 2.16 -17.49 2.99
CA GLU A 200 2.54 -18.80 2.42
C GLU A 200 3.40 -19.58 3.40
N TRP A 201 4.39 -18.93 4.02
CA TRP A 201 5.21 -19.56 5.08
C TRP A 201 4.36 -20.02 6.26
N SER A 202 3.41 -19.21 6.72
CA SER A 202 2.54 -19.60 7.83
C SER A 202 1.62 -20.77 7.48
N MET A 203 1.13 -20.82 6.24
CA MET A 203 0.33 -21.93 5.74
C MET A 203 1.17 -23.22 5.65
N GLU A 204 2.39 -23.12 5.13
CA GLU A 204 3.33 -24.24 5.04
C GLU A 204 3.66 -24.82 6.42
N GLN A 205 3.87 -23.97 7.44
CA GLN A 205 4.13 -24.42 8.81
C GLN A 205 2.93 -25.13 9.45
N VAL A 206 1.71 -24.79 9.06
CA VAL A 206 0.48 -25.32 9.68
C VAL A 206 -0.11 -26.49 8.90
N ALA A 207 -0.22 -26.33 7.57
CA ALA A 207 -0.86 -27.32 6.68
C ALA A 207 0.15 -28.18 5.89
N GLY A 208 1.45 -27.84 5.93
CA GLY A 208 2.48 -28.53 5.16
C GLY A 208 2.49 -28.17 3.67
N THR A 209 1.74 -27.14 3.27
CA THR A 209 1.70 -26.60 1.91
C THR A 209 1.52 -25.08 1.94
N ALA A 210 2.17 -24.37 1.03
CA ALA A 210 1.98 -22.94 0.84
C ALA A 210 0.70 -22.61 0.06
N GLU A 211 0.14 -23.58 -0.67
CA GLU A 211 -1.09 -23.43 -1.43
C GLU A 211 -2.09 -24.54 -1.06
N LEU A 212 -3.28 -24.15 -0.62
CA LEU A 212 -4.40 -25.08 -0.43
C LEU A 212 -5.13 -25.25 -1.76
N GLU A 213 -5.50 -26.49 -2.06
CA GLU A 213 -6.34 -26.79 -3.22
C GLU A 213 -7.73 -26.16 -3.01
N ALA A 214 -8.24 -25.56 -4.05
CA ALA A 214 -9.57 -24.97 -4.07
C ALA A 214 -10.40 -25.64 -5.17
N ASP A 215 -11.43 -26.37 -4.77
CA ASP A 215 -12.32 -27.07 -5.66
C ASP A 215 -13.51 -26.19 -6.06
N GLY A 216 -13.99 -26.38 -7.29
CA GLY A 216 -15.25 -25.81 -7.78
C GLY A 216 -15.12 -24.95 -9.01
N ASP A 217 -16.18 -24.91 -9.81
CA ASP A 217 -16.25 -24.28 -11.13
C ASP A 217 -15.82 -22.82 -11.14
N ALA A 218 -16.07 -22.08 -10.04
CA ALA A 218 -15.70 -20.68 -9.92
C ALA A 218 -14.17 -20.49 -9.85
N TYR A 219 -13.48 -21.39 -9.15
CA TYR A 219 -12.02 -21.34 -9.02
C TYR A 219 -11.35 -21.77 -10.34
N GLU A 220 -11.85 -22.84 -10.98
CA GLU A 220 -11.36 -23.31 -12.27
C GLU A 220 -11.54 -22.25 -13.37
N THR A 221 -12.71 -21.60 -13.41
CA THR A 221 -12.98 -20.51 -14.35
C THR A 221 -12.05 -19.32 -14.12
N ALA A 222 -11.88 -18.91 -12.85
CA ALA A 222 -11.00 -17.80 -12.49
C ALA A 222 -9.53 -18.12 -12.83
N ALA A 223 -9.07 -19.33 -12.58
CA ALA A 223 -7.73 -19.79 -12.93
C ALA A 223 -7.51 -19.77 -14.44
N ALA A 224 -8.45 -20.29 -15.23
CA ALA A 224 -8.37 -20.29 -16.70
C ALA A 224 -8.32 -18.87 -17.28
N VAL A 225 -9.10 -17.94 -16.72
CA VAL A 225 -9.04 -16.52 -17.11
C VAL A 225 -7.68 -15.93 -16.77
N GLN A 226 -7.16 -16.20 -15.57
CA GLN A 226 -5.87 -15.68 -15.13
C GLN A 226 -4.72 -16.23 -15.98
N ASP A 227 -4.68 -17.51 -16.26
CA ASP A 227 -3.65 -18.13 -17.10
C ASP A 227 -3.58 -17.52 -18.51
N THR A 228 -4.74 -17.06 -19.02
CA THR A 228 -4.82 -16.43 -20.35
C THR A 228 -4.46 -14.95 -20.31
N THR A 229 -4.70 -14.27 -19.19
CA THR A 229 -4.58 -12.80 -19.08
C THR A 229 -3.36 -12.32 -18.31
N ALA A 230 -2.71 -13.18 -17.52
CA ALA A 230 -1.50 -12.82 -16.80
C ALA A 230 -0.33 -12.65 -17.79
N ILE A 231 0.27 -11.44 -17.82
CA ILE A 231 1.32 -11.07 -18.78
C ILE A 231 2.67 -11.65 -18.35
N LEU A 232 2.94 -11.64 -17.06
CA LEU A 232 4.21 -12.06 -16.43
C LEU A 232 3.90 -12.92 -15.20
N PRO A 233 3.39 -14.16 -15.39
CA PRO A 233 3.10 -15.03 -14.25
C PRO A 233 4.39 -15.28 -13.45
N ASP A 234 4.30 -15.19 -12.12
CA ASP A 234 5.41 -15.38 -11.19
C ASP A 234 6.66 -14.53 -11.52
N TYR A 235 6.43 -13.30 -11.99
CA TYR A 235 7.46 -12.35 -12.42
C TYR A 235 8.34 -12.82 -13.59
N ALA A 236 7.99 -13.92 -14.26
CA ALA A 236 8.70 -14.50 -15.40
C ALA A 236 7.94 -14.29 -16.71
N PHE A 237 8.65 -14.34 -17.83
CA PHE A 237 8.00 -14.48 -19.12
C PHE A 237 7.50 -15.91 -19.29
N GLN A 238 6.31 -16.09 -19.86
CA GLN A 238 5.70 -17.42 -20.08
C GLN A 238 6.61 -18.44 -20.80
N SER A 239 7.68 -17.96 -21.46
CA SER A 239 8.60 -18.79 -22.23
C SER A 239 10.00 -18.91 -21.63
N SER A 240 10.32 -18.25 -20.53
CA SER A 240 11.68 -18.28 -19.95
C SER A 240 11.72 -17.87 -18.48
N ASP A 241 12.31 -18.73 -17.67
CA ASP A 241 12.72 -18.44 -16.28
C ASP A 241 13.97 -17.57 -16.26
N THR A 242 13.85 -16.29 -16.59
CA THR A 242 15.01 -15.41 -16.60
C THR A 242 14.86 -14.26 -15.60
N ALA A 243 15.96 -13.92 -14.91
CA ALA A 243 16.08 -12.72 -14.07
C ALA A 243 15.60 -11.43 -14.79
N ALA A 244 15.58 -11.42 -16.12
CA ALA A 244 15.02 -10.37 -16.94
C ALA A 244 13.51 -10.16 -16.69
N GLY A 245 12.75 -11.23 -16.47
CA GLY A 245 11.32 -11.14 -16.14
C GLY A 245 11.07 -10.37 -14.84
N THR A 246 11.83 -10.66 -13.80
CA THR A 246 11.74 -9.98 -12.50
C THR A 246 12.05 -8.48 -12.61
N VAL A 247 13.10 -8.11 -13.34
CA VAL A 247 13.46 -6.69 -13.57
C VAL A 247 12.37 -5.97 -14.36
N VAL A 248 11.89 -6.60 -15.43
CA VAL A 248 10.83 -6.01 -16.29
C VAL A 248 9.53 -5.87 -15.51
N SER A 249 9.14 -6.87 -14.71
CA SER A 249 7.93 -6.78 -13.87
C SER A 249 8.03 -5.66 -12.83
N GLY A 250 9.17 -5.49 -12.19
CA GLY A 250 9.39 -4.41 -11.22
C GLY A 250 9.26 -3.03 -11.85
N ILE A 251 9.85 -2.82 -13.01
CA ILE A 251 9.79 -1.54 -13.74
C ILE A 251 8.37 -1.30 -14.29
N VAL A 252 7.81 -2.26 -15.00
CA VAL A 252 6.47 -2.16 -15.61
C VAL A 252 5.41 -1.96 -14.52
N GLY A 253 5.48 -2.74 -13.43
CA GLY A 253 4.58 -2.58 -12.30
C GLY A 253 4.64 -1.19 -11.69
N SER A 254 5.83 -0.66 -11.47
CA SER A 254 6.03 0.70 -10.95
C SER A 254 5.43 1.76 -11.88
N VAL A 255 5.63 1.63 -13.19
CA VAL A 255 5.06 2.56 -14.19
C VAL A 255 3.53 2.50 -14.20
N ILE A 256 2.94 1.31 -14.14
CA ILE A 256 1.48 1.13 -14.09
C ILE A 256 0.90 1.80 -12.83
N VAL A 257 1.50 1.57 -11.66
CA VAL A 257 1.05 2.19 -10.39
C VAL A 257 1.10 3.71 -10.50
N VAL A 258 2.20 4.27 -10.98
CA VAL A 258 2.34 5.74 -11.17
C VAL A 258 1.29 6.25 -12.15
N ALA A 259 1.09 5.60 -13.29
CA ALA A 259 0.12 6.01 -14.31
C ALA A 259 -1.32 6.01 -13.76
N VAL A 260 -1.71 4.96 -13.03
CA VAL A 260 -3.04 4.85 -12.40
C VAL A 260 -3.22 5.95 -11.34
N CYS A 261 -2.24 6.16 -10.46
CA CYS A 261 -2.31 7.20 -9.43
C CYS A 261 -2.42 8.60 -10.03
N VAL A 262 -1.61 8.90 -11.06
CA VAL A 262 -1.65 10.18 -11.78
C VAL A 262 -3.01 10.35 -12.48
N GLY A 263 -3.48 9.34 -13.20
CA GLY A 263 -4.78 9.35 -13.86
C GLY A 263 -5.94 9.61 -12.90
N ALA A 264 -5.93 8.93 -11.75
CA ALA A 264 -6.91 9.12 -10.69
C ALA A 264 -6.90 10.54 -10.11
N CYS A 265 -5.70 11.11 -9.86
CA CYS A 265 -5.56 12.49 -9.41
C CYS A 265 -6.13 13.49 -10.44
N TYR A 266 -5.88 13.27 -11.73
CA TYR A 266 -6.45 14.10 -12.80
C TYR A 266 -7.97 13.96 -12.88
N ALA A 267 -8.51 12.75 -12.83
CA ALA A 267 -9.94 12.48 -12.84
C ALA A 267 -10.64 13.17 -11.66
N PHE A 268 -10.11 12.99 -10.44
CA PHE A 268 -10.65 13.63 -9.24
C PHE A 268 -10.65 15.17 -9.35
N ARG A 269 -9.55 15.74 -9.85
CA ARG A 269 -9.43 17.19 -10.05
C ARG A 269 -10.40 17.71 -11.11
N PHE A 270 -10.66 16.92 -12.15
CA PHE A 270 -11.63 17.26 -13.19
C PHE A 270 -13.07 17.26 -12.64
N PHE A 271 -13.47 16.25 -11.88
CA PHE A 271 -14.79 16.16 -11.27
C PHE A 271 -15.03 17.27 -10.24
N ARG A 272 -14.05 17.60 -9.39
CA ARG A 272 -14.16 18.73 -8.45
C ARG A 272 -14.34 20.06 -9.14
N ARG A 273 -13.68 20.30 -10.26
CA ARG A 273 -13.84 21.53 -11.04
C ARG A 273 -15.25 21.66 -11.65
N LYS A 274 -15.84 20.54 -12.07
CA LYS A 274 -17.21 20.53 -12.61
C LYS A 274 -18.29 20.77 -11.54
N GLN A 275 -18.02 20.44 -10.28
CA GLN A 275 -18.97 20.72 -9.19
C GLN A 275 -18.88 22.15 -8.65
N ALA A 276 -17.80 22.87 -8.96
CA ALA A 276 -17.58 24.25 -8.52
C ALA A 276 -17.93 25.32 -9.61
N ALA A 277 -18.31 24.87 -10.80
CA ALA A 277 -18.82 25.67 -11.91
C ALA A 277 -20.33 25.55 -12.03
#